data_e3104a2b4730f8bc56c1c9c1e20914d7
#
_entry.id   e3104a2b4730f8bc56c1c9c1e20914d7
#
_cell.length_a   1.000
_cell.length_b   1.000
_cell.length_c   1.000
_cell.angle_alpha   90.00
_cell.angle_beta   90.00
_cell.angle_gamma   90.00
#
_symmetry.space_group_name_H-M   'P 1'
#
loop_
_entity.id
_entity.type
_entity.pdbx_description
1 polymer ?
#
loop_
_entity_poly.entity_id
_entity_poly.type
_entity_poly.pdbx_seq_one_letter_code
_entity_poly.pdbx_strand_id
1 'polypeptide(L)'
;IYQPSYHRRLSLLLACGGSAMIRFLILVGYFEITMYLQLTGKLNQYINLHYSYLAYLSMILSFILAVVQLIIWMKKMEVHSHLTSRWAKLGSVLLLVIPLFVGIFFPTVTLDSTTVSAKGFHFPLAEGTSTAIQQDEGTTSQYLKPDTSTYFTKGAYEKEMRAAAKKYVKQDTIQVTTENYMEIMEVIYDYSEEFVGKTLEFTGFVYNDPSDQKSQFLFRFGIIHCIADSGVYGLLTT
;
A
#
# COMPACT_ATOMS: atom_id res chain seq x y z
N ILE A 1 -52.74 30.87 0.31
CA ILE A 1 -52.15 29.78 1.15
C ILE A 1 -51.67 28.71 0.16
N TYR A 2 -50.36 28.70 -0.15
CA TYR A 2 -49.74 27.75 -1.08
C TYR A 2 -49.44 26.45 -0.34
N GLN A 3 -50.25 25.44 -0.49
CA GLN A 3 -49.95 24.09 0.01
C GLN A 3 -49.01 23.39 -1.01
N PRO A 4 -47.75 23.12 -0.64
CA PRO A 4 -46.89 22.33 -1.52
C PRO A 4 -47.49 20.93 -1.64
N SER A 5 -47.72 20.51 -2.88
CA SER A 5 -48.37 19.24 -3.22
C SER A 5 -47.68 18.06 -2.51
N TYR A 6 -48.47 17.17 -1.92
CA TYR A 6 -48.04 15.94 -1.23
C TYR A 6 -46.99 15.15 -2.02
N HIS A 7 -47.12 15.11 -3.34
CA HIS A 7 -46.15 14.48 -4.24
C HIS A 7 -44.73 15.09 -4.18
N ARG A 8 -44.62 16.40 -3.97
CA ARG A 8 -43.29 17.04 -3.88
C ARG A 8 -42.62 16.74 -2.55
N ARG A 9 -43.36 16.58 -1.47
CA ARG A 9 -42.82 16.14 -0.17
C ARG A 9 -42.41 14.68 -0.20
N LEU A 10 -43.19 13.82 -0.85
CA LEU A 10 -42.86 12.39 -0.99
C LEU A 10 -41.61 12.17 -1.83
N SER A 11 -41.49 12.90 -2.95
CA SER A 11 -40.27 12.81 -3.80
C SER A 11 -39.03 13.36 -3.11
N LEU A 12 -39.15 14.41 -2.28
CA LEU A 12 -38.05 14.93 -1.46
C LEU A 12 -37.64 13.96 -0.36
N LEU A 13 -38.59 13.32 0.32
CA LEU A 13 -38.32 12.30 1.34
C LEU A 13 -37.64 11.06 0.76
N LEU A 14 -38.05 10.61 -0.41
CA LEU A 14 -37.42 9.50 -1.11
C LEU A 14 -36.01 9.85 -1.59
N ALA A 15 -35.81 11.06 -2.10
CA ALA A 15 -34.49 11.54 -2.51
C ALA A 15 -33.54 11.75 -1.31
N CYS A 16 -34.03 12.22 -0.19
CA CYS A 16 -33.24 12.44 1.02
C CYS A 16 -32.90 11.11 1.71
N GLY A 17 -33.85 10.20 1.81
CA GLY A 17 -33.67 8.85 2.38
C GLY A 17 -32.71 8.02 1.54
N GLY A 18 -32.78 8.09 0.22
CA GLY A 18 -31.87 7.39 -0.69
C GLY A 18 -30.41 7.88 -0.55
N SER A 19 -30.20 9.18 -0.38
CA SER A 19 -28.86 9.72 -0.18
C SER A 19 -28.23 9.28 1.15
N ALA A 20 -28.99 9.21 2.23
CA ALA A 20 -28.50 8.76 3.54
C ALA A 20 -28.17 7.26 3.52
N MET A 21 -29.01 6.44 2.90
CA MET A 21 -28.79 5.01 2.73
C MET A 21 -27.52 4.72 1.92
N ILE A 22 -27.30 5.42 0.80
CA ILE A 22 -26.09 5.24 -0.02
C ILE A 22 -24.82 5.55 0.79
N ARG A 23 -24.82 6.65 1.55
CA ARG A 23 -23.69 6.99 2.42
C ARG A 23 -23.42 5.92 3.47
N PHE A 24 -24.47 5.40 4.09
CA PHE A 24 -24.35 4.30 5.05
C PHE A 24 -23.74 3.07 4.40
N LEU A 25 -24.21 2.64 3.23
CA LEU A 25 -23.67 1.47 2.52
C LEU A 25 -22.21 1.65 2.14
N ILE A 26 -21.80 2.83 1.70
CA ILE A 26 -20.39 3.13 1.38
C ILE A 26 -19.52 2.98 2.64
N LEU A 27 -19.94 3.54 3.78
CA LEU A 27 -19.18 3.47 5.02
C LEU A 27 -19.08 2.04 5.56
N VAL A 28 -20.15 1.27 5.48
CA VAL A 28 -20.14 -0.17 5.80
C VAL A 28 -19.21 -0.93 4.86
N GLY A 29 -19.23 -0.63 3.56
CA GLY A 29 -18.32 -1.25 2.61
C GLY A 29 -16.84 -0.99 2.92
N TYR A 30 -16.47 0.23 3.31
CA TYR A 30 -15.11 0.53 3.74
C TYR A 30 -14.73 -0.19 5.04
N PHE A 31 -15.65 -0.28 5.98
CA PHE A 31 -15.43 -1.06 7.21
C PHE A 31 -15.20 -2.53 6.90
N GLU A 32 -16.08 -3.15 6.10
CA GLU A 32 -16.01 -4.58 5.77
C GLU A 32 -14.74 -4.93 5.00
N ILE A 33 -14.37 -4.15 3.98
CA ILE A 33 -13.15 -4.43 3.20
C ILE A 33 -11.90 -4.29 4.05
N THR A 34 -11.81 -3.26 4.90
CA THR A 34 -10.65 -3.08 5.79
C THR A 34 -10.56 -4.21 6.81
N MET A 35 -11.68 -4.60 7.40
CA MET A 35 -11.76 -5.72 8.33
C MET A 35 -11.37 -7.04 7.64
N TYR A 36 -11.87 -7.31 6.44
CA TYR A 36 -11.53 -8.49 5.65
C TYR A 36 -10.03 -8.58 5.36
N LEU A 37 -9.41 -7.49 4.91
CA LEU A 37 -7.97 -7.45 4.62
C LEU A 37 -7.11 -7.73 5.85
N GLN A 38 -7.55 -7.26 7.02
CA GLN A 38 -6.85 -7.53 8.28
C GLN A 38 -7.01 -8.97 8.74
N LEU A 39 -8.24 -9.49 8.75
CA LEU A 39 -8.52 -10.87 9.21
C LEU A 39 -7.87 -11.92 8.30
N THR A 40 -7.76 -11.64 7.01
CA THR A 40 -7.13 -12.56 6.04
C THR A 40 -5.61 -12.39 5.92
N GLY A 41 -5.02 -11.41 6.62
CA GLY A 41 -3.60 -11.08 6.51
C GLY A 41 -3.18 -10.49 5.15
N LYS A 42 -4.14 -10.15 4.29
CA LYS A 42 -3.86 -9.60 2.95
C LYS A 42 -3.52 -8.10 2.96
N LEU A 43 -3.59 -7.45 4.11
CA LEU A 43 -3.27 -6.03 4.25
C LEU A 43 -1.83 -5.73 3.80
N ASN A 44 -0.89 -6.67 4.03
CA ASN A 44 0.49 -6.57 3.61
C ASN A 44 0.70 -6.49 2.08
N GLN A 45 -0.33 -6.81 1.29
CA GLN A 45 -0.28 -6.68 -0.17
C GLN A 45 -0.62 -5.27 -0.65
N TYR A 46 -1.15 -4.42 0.23
CA TYR A 46 -1.60 -3.07 -0.10
C TYR A 46 -0.77 -1.99 0.56
N ILE A 47 -0.38 -2.20 1.81
CA ILE A 47 0.40 -1.24 2.60
C ILE A 47 1.51 -1.95 3.38
N ASN A 48 2.55 -1.19 3.70
CA ASN A 48 3.57 -1.66 4.62
C ASN A 48 2.96 -1.84 6.01
N LEU A 49 3.24 -2.97 6.65
CA LEU A 49 2.68 -3.33 7.96
C LEU A 49 3.06 -2.35 9.09
N HIS A 50 4.14 -1.60 8.91
CA HIS A 50 4.49 -0.49 9.80
C HIS A 50 3.36 0.54 9.94
N TYR A 51 2.58 0.75 8.88
CA TYR A 51 1.42 1.65 8.83
C TYR A 51 0.08 0.96 9.12
N SER A 52 0.08 -0.27 9.62
CA SER A 52 -1.16 -1.01 9.93
C SER A 52 -2.09 -0.27 10.90
N TYR A 53 -1.52 0.55 11.79
CA TYR A 53 -2.32 1.37 12.71
C TYR A 53 -3.27 2.35 11.99
N LEU A 54 -2.90 2.84 10.78
CA LEU A 54 -3.78 3.68 9.97
C LEU A 54 -4.98 2.91 9.43
N ALA A 55 -4.78 1.63 9.09
CA ALA A 55 -5.88 0.76 8.67
C ALA A 55 -6.84 0.48 9.83
N TYR A 56 -6.32 0.25 11.07
CA TYR A 56 -7.16 0.13 12.26
C TYR A 56 -7.94 1.41 12.54
N LEU A 57 -7.28 2.57 12.45
CA LEU A 57 -7.93 3.87 12.62
C LEU A 57 -9.04 4.07 11.58
N SER A 58 -8.76 3.76 10.31
CA SER A 58 -9.75 3.84 9.22
C SER A 58 -10.96 2.93 9.47
N MET A 59 -10.73 1.70 9.93
CA MET A 59 -11.78 0.75 10.26
C MET A 59 -12.67 1.27 11.39
N ILE A 60 -12.09 1.76 12.49
CA ILE A 60 -12.83 2.30 13.63
C ILE A 60 -13.62 3.54 13.21
N LEU A 61 -13.00 4.44 12.47
CA LEU A 61 -13.66 5.67 12.01
C LEU A 61 -14.81 5.37 11.07
N SER A 62 -14.64 4.44 10.12
CA SER A 62 -15.69 4.00 9.21
C SER A 62 -16.88 3.39 9.96
N PHE A 63 -16.61 2.58 11.00
CA PHE A 63 -17.65 2.02 11.84
C PHE A 63 -18.44 3.11 12.60
N ILE A 64 -17.74 4.02 13.26
CA ILE A 64 -18.39 5.11 14.00
C ILE A 64 -19.27 5.97 13.06
N LEU A 65 -18.72 6.33 11.89
CA LEU A 65 -19.46 7.14 10.91
C LEU A 65 -20.64 6.37 10.32
N ALA A 66 -20.53 5.04 10.12
CA ALA A 66 -21.64 4.20 9.70
C ALA A 66 -22.77 4.19 10.73
N VAL A 67 -22.43 4.06 12.02
CA VAL A 67 -23.44 4.13 13.11
C VAL A 67 -24.11 5.50 13.14
N VAL A 68 -23.34 6.58 13.05
CA VAL A 68 -23.91 7.96 13.00
C VAL A 68 -24.84 8.11 11.79
N GLN A 69 -24.41 7.62 10.61
CA GLN A 69 -25.22 7.70 9.40
C GLN A 69 -26.49 6.86 9.48
N LEU A 70 -26.43 5.70 10.16
CA LEU A 70 -27.60 4.87 10.44
C LEU A 70 -28.61 5.61 11.32
N ILE A 71 -28.15 6.29 12.37
CA ILE A 71 -29.01 7.08 13.27
C ILE A 71 -29.68 8.23 12.49
N ILE A 72 -28.91 8.94 11.66
CA ILE A 72 -29.43 10.02 10.80
C ILE A 72 -30.53 9.49 9.87
N TRP A 73 -30.28 8.33 9.25
CA TRP A 73 -31.23 7.68 8.36
C TRP A 73 -32.51 7.25 9.08
N MET A 74 -32.38 6.58 10.23
CA MET A 74 -33.53 6.14 11.05
C MET A 74 -34.37 7.30 11.56
N LYS A 75 -33.71 8.37 12.02
CA LYS A 75 -34.40 9.57 12.53
C LYS A 75 -34.89 10.48 11.40
N LYS A 76 -34.67 10.14 10.14
CA LYS A 76 -35.06 10.95 8.96
C LYS A 76 -34.59 12.41 9.07
N MET A 77 -33.39 12.62 9.64
CA MET A 77 -32.80 13.94 9.79
C MET A 77 -32.40 14.51 8.43
N GLU A 78 -32.77 15.76 8.17
CA GLU A 78 -32.33 16.45 6.96
C GLU A 78 -30.88 16.88 7.10
N VAL A 79 -30.02 16.29 6.31
CA VAL A 79 -28.58 16.69 6.23
C VAL A 79 -28.42 17.64 5.06
N HIS A 80 -28.00 18.86 5.37
CA HIS A 80 -27.69 19.86 4.33
C HIS A 80 -26.48 19.41 3.52
N SER A 81 -26.68 19.30 2.19
CA SER A 81 -25.61 19.04 1.26
C SER A 81 -25.18 20.35 0.59
N HIS A 82 -23.91 20.70 0.70
CA HIS A 82 -23.32 21.85 0.01
C HIS A 82 -23.25 21.67 -1.52
N LEU A 83 -23.42 20.44 -2.01
CA LEU A 83 -23.44 20.13 -3.44
C LEU A 83 -24.84 20.42 -3.98
N THR A 84 -24.98 21.46 -4.79
CA THR A 84 -26.25 21.87 -5.40
C THR A 84 -26.55 21.11 -6.69
N SER A 85 -25.52 20.80 -7.49
CA SER A 85 -25.66 20.10 -8.76
C SER A 85 -25.86 18.58 -8.58
N ARG A 86 -26.76 18.01 -9.37
CA ARG A 86 -26.96 16.53 -9.42
C ARG A 86 -25.73 15.82 -9.91
N TRP A 87 -25.02 16.37 -10.86
CA TRP A 87 -23.78 15.81 -11.40
C TRP A 87 -22.65 15.81 -10.38
N ALA A 88 -22.54 16.86 -9.56
CA ALA A 88 -21.57 16.92 -8.48
C ALA A 88 -21.87 15.86 -7.39
N LYS A 89 -23.14 15.64 -7.07
CA LYS A 89 -23.55 14.57 -6.13
C LYS A 89 -23.22 13.18 -6.68
N LEU A 90 -23.54 12.93 -7.94
CA LEU A 90 -23.21 11.66 -8.60
C LEU A 90 -21.70 11.44 -8.65
N GLY A 91 -20.94 12.45 -9.06
CA GLY A 91 -19.48 12.39 -9.12
C GLY A 91 -18.87 12.08 -7.75
N SER A 92 -19.36 12.69 -6.66
CA SER A 92 -18.84 12.39 -5.31
C SER A 92 -19.13 10.95 -4.86
N VAL A 93 -20.31 10.43 -5.18
CA VAL A 93 -20.66 9.02 -4.89
C VAL A 93 -19.80 8.06 -5.71
N LEU A 94 -19.65 8.30 -7.01
CA LEU A 94 -18.80 7.47 -7.88
C LEU A 94 -17.36 7.43 -7.39
N LEU A 95 -16.79 8.59 -7.03
CA LEU A 95 -15.42 8.68 -6.53
C LEU A 95 -15.21 7.84 -5.26
N LEU A 96 -16.21 7.75 -4.39
CA LEU A 96 -16.14 6.92 -3.18
C LEU A 96 -16.44 5.44 -3.44
N VAL A 97 -17.26 5.11 -4.44
CA VAL A 97 -17.64 3.73 -4.76
C VAL A 97 -16.57 3.03 -5.60
N ILE A 98 -15.85 3.74 -6.48
CA ILE A 98 -14.83 3.15 -7.35
C ILE A 98 -13.77 2.36 -6.57
N PRO A 99 -13.13 2.88 -5.49
CA PRO A 99 -12.15 2.11 -4.73
C PRO A 99 -12.74 0.85 -4.09
N LEU A 100 -13.98 0.90 -3.61
CA LEU A 100 -14.68 -0.26 -3.07
C LEU A 100 -14.93 -1.31 -4.15
N PHE A 101 -15.41 -0.87 -5.32
CA PHE A 101 -15.65 -1.77 -6.44
C PHE A 101 -14.36 -2.45 -6.88
N VAL A 102 -13.27 -1.68 -7.03
CA VAL A 102 -11.96 -2.23 -7.39
C VAL A 102 -11.47 -3.20 -6.32
N GLY A 103 -11.55 -2.85 -5.04
CA GLY A 103 -11.08 -3.71 -3.94
C GLY A 103 -11.86 -5.02 -3.79
N ILE A 104 -13.14 -5.06 -4.19
CA ILE A 104 -13.99 -6.25 -4.09
C ILE A 104 -13.88 -7.14 -5.34
N PHE A 105 -13.92 -6.54 -6.52
CA PHE A 105 -14.05 -7.29 -7.78
C PHE A 105 -12.74 -7.60 -8.48
N PHE A 106 -11.68 -6.81 -8.22
CA PHE A 106 -10.38 -7.09 -8.82
C PHE A 106 -9.54 -7.92 -7.86
N PRO A 107 -9.09 -9.11 -8.28
CA PRO A 107 -8.22 -9.93 -7.45
C PRO A 107 -6.89 -9.22 -7.22
N THR A 108 -6.34 -9.39 -6.04
CA THR A 108 -4.96 -8.98 -5.78
C THR A 108 -4.04 -9.77 -6.68
N VAL A 109 -3.38 -9.09 -7.61
CA VAL A 109 -2.33 -9.70 -8.42
C VAL A 109 -1.10 -9.82 -7.53
N THR A 110 -0.65 -11.04 -7.30
CA THR A 110 0.67 -11.26 -6.72
C THR A 110 1.71 -10.80 -7.72
N LEU A 111 2.52 -9.85 -7.32
CA LEU A 111 3.65 -9.39 -8.12
C LEU A 111 4.62 -10.56 -8.30
N ASP A 112 4.94 -10.87 -9.53
CA ASP A 112 5.77 -12.02 -9.93
C ASP A 112 6.92 -11.61 -10.87
N SER A 113 7.65 -12.58 -11.39
CA SER A 113 8.77 -12.37 -12.32
C SER A 113 8.39 -11.59 -13.58
N THR A 114 7.13 -11.64 -14.02
CA THR A 114 6.67 -10.89 -15.20
C THR A 114 6.59 -9.40 -14.92
N THR A 115 6.26 -9.03 -13.69
CA THR A 115 6.26 -7.64 -13.23
C THR A 115 7.69 -7.08 -13.14
N VAL A 116 8.68 -7.91 -12.76
CA VAL A 116 10.09 -7.51 -12.74
C VAL A 116 10.56 -7.22 -14.16
N SER A 117 10.23 -8.08 -15.13
CA SER A 117 10.57 -7.86 -16.53
C SER A 117 9.98 -6.59 -17.10
N ALA A 118 8.78 -6.18 -16.63
CA ALA A 118 8.09 -4.99 -17.10
C ALA A 118 8.56 -3.69 -16.43
N LYS A 119 8.84 -3.74 -15.11
CA LYS A 119 9.23 -2.56 -14.31
C LYS A 119 10.75 -2.35 -14.24
N GLY A 120 11.54 -3.39 -14.56
CA GLY A 120 12.95 -3.43 -14.23
C GLY A 120 13.19 -3.64 -12.73
N PHE A 121 14.43 -3.87 -12.37
CA PHE A 121 14.86 -3.93 -10.98
C PHE A 121 16.10 -3.05 -10.80
N HIS A 122 16.21 -2.45 -9.63
CA HIS A 122 17.35 -1.62 -9.26
C HIS A 122 18.00 -2.25 -8.03
N PHE A 123 19.26 -2.60 -8.18
CA PHE A 123 20.11 -2.77 -7.01
C PHE A 123 20.64 -1.39 -6.64
N PRO A 124 20.52 -0.94 -5.40
CA PRO A 124 21.39 0.09 -4.90
C PRO A 124 22.79 -0.52 -4.80
N LEU A 125 23.51 -0.50 -5.94
CA LEU A 125 24.91 -0.84 -5.94
C LEU A 125 25.63 0.18 -5.08
N ALA A 126 26.42 -0.30 -4.13
CA ALA A 126 27.41 0.53 -3.46
C ALA A 126 28.15 1.32 -4.54
N GLU A 127 28.31 2.62 -4.36
CA GLU A 127 29.03 3.50 -5.26
C GLU A 127 30.42 2.88 -5.53
N GLY A 128 30.61 2.19 -6.63
CA GLY A 128 31.90 1.62 -7.00
C GLY A 128 31.89 0.39 -7.89
N THR A 129 30.82 -0.33 -8.04
CA THR A 129 30.77 -1.51 -8.90
C THR A 129 29.88 -1.25 -10.11
N SER A 130 30.45 -0.58 -11.10
CA SER A 130 29.84 -0.37 -12.42
C SER A 130 29.92 -1.67 -13.23
N THR A 131 29.10 -2.64 -12.92
CA THR A 131 28.73 -3.62 -13.91
C THR A 131 27.43 -3.16 -14.53
N ALA A 132 27.57 -2.44 -15.62
CA ALA A 132 26.51 -1.95 -16.46
C ALA A 132 25.65 -3.13 -16.94
N ILE A 133 24.53 -3.36 -16.32
CA ILE A 133 23.39 -3.94 -17.03
C ILE A 133 22.87 -2.77 -17.87
N GLN A 134 23.01 -2.89 -19.18
CA GLN A 134 22.66 -1.88 -20.16
C GLN A 134 21.28 -1.32 -19.84
N GLN A 135 21.25 -0.03 -19.49
CA GLN A 135 20.04 0.76 -19.53
C GLN A 135 19.58 0.78 -20.98
N ASP A 136 18.47 0.12 -21.23
CA ASP A 136 17.72 0.34 -22.44
C ASP A 136 17.29 1.81 -22.44
N GLU A 137 17.75 2.57 -23.44
CA GLU A 137 17.48 4.00 -23.60
C GLU A 137 15.96 4.20 -23.76
N GLY A 138 15.27 4.43 -22.67
CA GLY A 138 13.83 4.70 -22.68
C GLY A 138 13.13 4.52 -21.35
N THR A 139 13.72 3.85 -20.40
CA THR A 139 13.13 3.66 -19.07
C THR A 139 13.65 4.74 -18.14
N THR A 140 12.85 5.78 -17.89
CA THR A 140 13.13 6.73 -16.82
C THR A 140 12.96 5.99 -15.50
N SER A 141 14.06 5.50 -14.95
CA SER A 141 14.06 4.90 -13.63
C SER A 141 13.77 5.99 -12.61
N GLN A 142 12.55 5.99 -12.14
CA GLN A 142 12.13 6.87 -11.06
C GLN A 142 12.69 6.32 -9.76
N TYR A 143 13.88 6.78 -9.41
CA TYR A 143 14.51 6.47 -8.13
C TYR A 143 13.78 7.26 -7.05
N LEU A 144 12.75 6.65 -6.48
CA LEU A 144 12.14 7.15 -5.25
C LEU A 144 13.03 6.72 -4.07
N LYS A 145 14.18 7.39 -3.92
CA LYS A 145 14.72 7.55 -2.59
C LYS A 145 13.65 8.30 -1.82
N PRO A 146 13.05 7.73 -0.75
CA PRO A 146 12.11 8.50 0.05
C PRO A 146 12.86 9.75 0.49
N ASP A 147 12.33 10.93 0.13
CA ASP A 147 12.88 12.18 0.64
C ASP A 147 12.55 12.28 2.11
N THR A 148 13.37 11.64 2.92
CA THR A 148 13.30 11.68 4.39
C THR A 148 14.03 12.90 4.94
N SER A 149 14.58 13.76 4.07
CA SER A 149 15.35 14.94 4.44
C SER A 149 14.61 15.90 5.36
N THR A 150 13.28 15.89 5.33
CA THR A 150 12.42 16.71 6.19
C THR A 150 12.26 16.14 7.61
N TYR A 151 12.43 14.82 7.80
CA TYR A 151 12.18 14.13 9.07
C TYR A 151 13.44 13.47 9.66
N PHE A 152 14.39 13.08 8.82
CA PHE A 152 15.63 12.45 9.26
C PHE A 152 16.84 13.17 8.69
N THR A 153 17.68 13.67 9.58
CA THR A 153 19.02 14.09 9.18
C THR A 153 19.81 12.84 8.75
N LYS A 154 20.72 12.97 7.79
CA LYS A 154 21.60 11.87 7.34
C LYS A 154 22.22 11.11 8.53
N GLY A 155 22.66 11.83 9.56
CA GLY A 155 23.25 11.22 10.75
C GLY A 155 22.26 10.44 11.62
N ALA A 156 20.96 10.83 11.65
CA ALA A 156 19.94 10.07 12.37
C ALA A 156 19.63 8.76 11.63
N TYR A 157 19.53 8.81 10.32
CA TYR A 157 19.36 7.63 9.47
C TYR A 157 20.52 6.64 9.60
N GLU A 158 21.78 7.12 9.46
CA GLU A 158 22.97 6.28 9.61
C GLU A 158 23.04 5.62 11.00
N LYS A 159 22.64 6.33 12.04
CA LYS A 159 22.60 5.79 13.41
C LYS A 159 21.57 4.67 13.54
N GLU A 160 20.40 4.83 12.95
CA GLU A 160 19.32 3.85 12.97
C GLU A 160 19.72 2.59 12.17
N MET A 161 20.23 2.77 10.96
CA MET A 161 20.70 1.67 10.13
C MET A 161 21.88 0.91 10.76
N ARG A 162 22.81 1.60 11.41
CA ARG A 162 23.87 0.93 12.17
C ARG A 162 23.33 0.16 13.38
N ALA A 163 22.30 0.65 14.04
CA ALA A 163 21.68 -0.09 15.15
C ALA A 163 20.99 -1.37 14.64
N ALA A 164 20.29 -1.29 13.51
CA ALA A 164 19.68 -2.44 12.84
C ALA A 164 20.75 -3.44 12.37
N ALA A 165 21.83 -2.97 11.71
CA ALA A 165 22.95 -3.81 11.29
C ALA A 165 23.52 -4.61 12.46
N LYS A 166 23.83 -3.97 13.58
CA LYS A 166 24.35 -4.64 14.78
C LYS A 166 23.42 -5.71 15.35
N LYS A 167 22.11 -5.57 15.17
CA LYS A 167 21.12 -6.56 15.59
C LYS A 167 21.23 -7.83 14.75
N TYR A 168 21.38 -7.69 13.43
CA TYR A 168 21.41 -8.81 12.50
C TYR A 168 22.79 -9.44 12.38
N VAL A 169 23.87 -8.67 12.41
CA VAL A 169 25.25 -9.21 12.35
C VAL A 169 25.59 -10.17 13.48
N LYS A 170 24.91 -10.08 14.62
CA LYS A 170 25.08 -11.02 15.74
C LYS A 170 24.50 -12.41 15.47
N GLN A 171 23.68 -12.56 14.45
CA GLN A 171 23.03 -13.82 14.10
C GLN A 171 23.85 -14.53 13.02
N ASP A 172 24.05 -15.82 13.14
CA ASP A 172 24.69 -16.62 12.09
C ASP A 172 23.72 -16.95 10.96
N THR A 173 22.46 -17.16 11.31
CA THR A 173 21.35 -17.35 10.36
C THR A 173 20.32 -16.26 10.59
N ILE A 174 20.02 -15.52 9.54
CA ILE A 174 19.09 -14.41 9.56
C ILE A 174 17.80 -14.84 8.85
N GLN A 175 16.70 -14.91 9.61
CA GLN A 175 15.38 -15.19 9.04
C GLN A 175 14.72 -13.91 8.57
N VAL A 176 14.45 -13.85 7.27
CA VAL A 176 13.80 -12.73 6.62
C VAL A 176 12.30 -12.99 6.50
N THR A 177 11.53 -12.23 7.27
CA THR A 177 10.06 -12.29 7.28
C THR A 177 9.46 -11.13 6.47
N THR A 178 8.15 -11.07 6.35
CA THR A 178 7.48 -9.95 5.69
C THR A 178 7.71 -8.63 6.42
N GLU A 179 7.79 -8.69 7.76
CA GLU A 179 7.89 -7.51 8.62
C GLU A 179 9.28 -6.88 8.59
N ASN A 180 10.34 -7.70 8.51
CA ASN A 180 11.72 -7.22 8.58
C ASN A 180 12.44 -7.17 7.22
N TYR A 181 11.76 -7.58 6.13
CA TYR A 181 12.37 -7.73 4.82
C TYR A 181 13.04 -6.45 4.31
N MET A 182 12.33 -5.33 4.34
CA MET A 182 12.85 -4.07 3.83
C MET A 182 14.04 -3.59 4.67
N GLU A 183 13.94 -3.64 6.00
CA GLU A 183 15.02 -3.27 6.93
C GLU A 183 16.28 -4.12 6.68
N ILE A 184 16.10 -5.44 6.52
CA ILE A 184 17.24 -6.35 6.29
C ILE A 184 17.89 -6.08 4.94
N MET A 185 17.11 -5.91 3.86
CA MET A 185 17.67 -5.63 2.55
C MET A 185 18.45 -4.32 2.55
N GLU A 186 17.91 -3.27 3.14
CA GLU A 186 18.56 -1.97 3.24
C GLU A 186 19.88 -2.07 4.04
N VAL A 187 19.86 -2.75 5.16
CA VAL A 187 21.05 -2.97 5.98
C VAL A 187 22.11 -3.80 5.25
N ILE A 188 21.71 -4.84 4.52
CA ILE A 188 22.67 -5.64 3.73
C ILE A 188 23.27 -4.82 2.60
N TYR A 189 22.51 -3.96 1.95
CA TYR A 189 23.05 -3.12 0.87
C TYR A 189 24.02 -2.07 1.39
N ASP A 190 23.74 -1.47 2.54
CA ASP A 190 24.59 -0.43 3.13
C ASP A 190 25.86 -1.00 3.81
N TYR A 191 25.77 -2.21 4.35
CA TYR A 191 26.83 -2.83 5.17
C TYR A 191 27.17 -4.27 4.71
N SER A 192 27.18 -4.52 3.41
CA SER A 192 27.35 -5.85 2.82
C SER A 192 28.56 -6.62 3.36
N GLU A 193 29.67 -5.94 3.63
CA GLU A 193 30.89 -6.55 4.16
C GLU A 193 30.71 -7.20 5.54
N GLU A 194 29.82 -6.64 6.37
CA GLU A 194 29.53 -7.15 7.71
C GLU A 194 28.69 -8.46 7.69
N PHE A 195 28.08 -8.77 6.54
CA PHE A 195 27.23 -9.94 6.34
C PHE A 195 27.94 -11.09 5.59
N VAL A 196 29.20 -10.94 5.22
CA VAL A 196 29.98 -12.00 4.59
C VAL A 196 30.05 -13.23 5.51
N GLY A 197 29.69 -14.41 4.95
CA GLY A 197 29.67 -15.66 5.69
C GLY A 197 28.41 -15.92 6.52
N LYS A 198 27.42 -15.03 6.47
CA LYS A 198 26.12 -15.24 7.13
C LYS A 198 25.16 -16.01 6.22
N THR A 199 24.26 -16.75 6.83
CA THR A 199 23.17 -17.45 6.14
C THR A 199 21.90 -16.62 6.18
N LEU A 200 21.29 -16.43 5.00
CA LEU A 200 19.99 -15.74 4.87
C LEU A 200 18.92 -16.75 4.48
N GLU A 201 17.86 -16.81 5.26
CA GLU A 201 16.70 -17.63 4.95
C GLU A 201 15.51 -16.74 4.62
N PHE A 202 15.09 -16.71 3.36
CA PHE A 202 13.89 -16.01 2.96
C PHE A 202 13.19 -16.65 1.77
N THR A 203 11.90 -16.39 1.65
CA THR A 203 11.08 -16.86 0.54
C THR A 203 10.89 -15.73 -0.46
N GLY A 204 11.15 -16.01 -1.71
CA GLY A 204 11.00 -15.06 -2.82
C GLY A 204 10.69 -15.77 -4.13
N PHE A 205 10.72 -15.05 -5.23
CA PHE A 205 10.66 -15.62 -6.57
C PHE A 205 12.03 -15.52 -7.24
N VAL A 206 12.33 -16.52 -8.05
CA VAL A 206 13.59 -16.59 -8.80
C VAL A 206 13.42 -15.85 -10.12
N TYR A 207 14.37 -15.01 -10.43
CA TYR A 207 14.51 -14.37 -11.72
C TYR A 207 15.86 -14.75 -12.32
N ASN A 208 15.84 -15.34 -13.51
CA ASN A 208 17.05 -15.68 -14.24
C ASN A 208 17.49 -14.49 -15.08
N ASP A 209 18.74 -14.10 -14.96
CA ASP A 209 19.28 -13.04 -15.80
C ASP A 209 19.34 -13.52 -17.26
N PRO A 210 18.68 -12.82 -18.18
CA PRO A 210 18.77 -13.16 -19.61
C PRO A 210 20.17 -13.05 -20.19
N SER A 211 21.03 -12.24 -19.60
CA SER A 211 22.42 -11.98 -20.04
C SER A 211 23.43 -12.96 -19.45
N ASP A 212 23.14 -13.57 -18.30
CA ASP A 212 24.01 -14.54 -17.64
C ASP A 212 23.21 -15.74 -17.09
N GLN A 213 23.25 -16.83 -17.83
CA GLN A 213 22.55 -18.08 -17.50
C GLN A 213 23.03 -18.76 -16.20
N LYS A 214 24.14 -18.31 -15.62
CA LYS A 214 24.69 -18.88 -14.37
C LYS A 214 24.25 -18.11 -13.15
N SER A 215 23.74 -16.88 -13.33
CA SER A 215 23.33 -16.00 -12.26
C SER A 215 21.82 -16.02 -12.12
N GLN A 216 21.38 -16.20 -10.88
CA GLN A 216 19.98 -16.15 -10.52
C GLN A 216 19.78 -15.05 -9.46
N PHE A 217 18.68 -14.36 -9.54
CA PHE A 217 18.29 -13.43 -8.51
C PHE A 217 17.13 -14.00 -7.70
N LEU A 218 17.23 -13.93 -6.41
CA LEU A 218 16.14 -14.22 -5.51
C LEU A 218 15.52 -12.90 -5.09
N PHE A 219 14.33 -12.62 -5.62
CA PHE A 219 13.63 -11.37 -5.44
C PHE A 219 12.38 -11.48 -4.57
N ARG A 220 12.05 -10.39 -3.95
CA ARG A 220 10.75 -10.18 -3.32
C ARG A 220 10.32 -8.74 -3.52
N PHE A 221 9.00 -8.51 -3.57
CA PHE A 221 8.46 -7.16 -3.58
C PHE A 221 8.44 -6.59 -2.17
N GLY A 222 9.01 -5.41 -2.04
CA GLY A 222 8.90 -4.58 -0.84
C GLY A 222 7.95 -3.42 -1.07
N ILE A 223 7.10 -3.14 -0.11
CA ILE A 223 6.19 -1.99 -0.12
C ILE A 223 6.76 -0.95 0.84
N ILE A 224 7.07 0.24 0.33
CA ILE A 224 7.62 1.32 1.16
C ILE A 224 6.49 1.91 2.02
N HIS A 225 5.44 2.45 1.40
CA HIS A 225 4.24 2.95 2.09
C HIS A 225 3.00 2.19 1.64
N CYS A 226 2.74 2.12 0.33
CA CYS A 226 1.61 1.43 -0.27
C CYS A 226 2.01 0.74 -1.59
N ILE A 227 1.12 -0.05 -2.17
CA ILE A 227 1.41 -0.80 -3.40
C ILE A 227 1.86 0.06 -4.58
N ALA A 228 1.51 1.33 -4.60
CA ALA A 228 1.89 2.25 -5.66
C ALA A 228 3.41 2.54 -5.67
N ASP A 229 4.06 2.48 -4.50
CA ASP A 229 5.50 2.69 -4.31
C ASP A 229 6.25 1.39 -4.01
N SER A 230 5.72 0.25 -4.46
CA SER A 230 6.39 -1.03 -4.32
C SER A 230 7.60 -1.14 -5.25
N GLY A 231 8.69 -1.63 -4.71
CA GLY A 231 9.93 -1.94 -5.44
C GLY A 231 10.28 -3.42 -5.38
N VAL A 232 11.21 -3.83 -6.23
CA VAL A 232 11.79 -5.18 -6.23
C VAL A 232 13.15 -5.13 -5.57
N TYR A 233 13.34 -5.96 -4.57
CA TYR A 233 14.59 -6.08 -3.83
C TYR A 233 15.01 -7.55 -3.79
N GLY A 234 16.28 -7.82 -3.59
CA GLY A 234 16.77 -9.18 -3.48
C GLY A 234 18.27 -9.31 -3.62
N LEU A 235 18.74 -10.51 -3.81
CA LEU A 235 20.14 -10.84 -3.82
C LEU A 235 20.47 -11.70 -5.04
N LEU A 236 21.67 -11.47 -5.57
CA LEU A 236 22.26 -12.33 -6.59
C LEU A 236 22.72 -13.63 -5.93
N THR A 237 22.34 -14.75 -6.54
CA THR A 237 22.78 -16.09 -6.15
C THR A 237 23.53 -16.71 -7.33
N THR A 238 24.62 -17.38 -7.06
CA THR A 238 25.47 -18.08 -8.07
C THR A 238 25.55 -19.56 -7.77
#